data_0a19fdddc9fdf66b474b7b48741b4fb2
#
_entry.id   0a19fdddc9fdf66b474b7b48741b4fb2
#
_cell.length_a   1.000
_cell.length_b   1.000
_cell.length_c   1.000
_cell.angle_alpha   90.00
_cell.angle_beta   90.00
_cell.angle_gamma   90.00
#
_symmetry.space_group_name_H-M   'P 1'
#
loop_
_entity.id
_entity.type
_entity.pdbx_description
1 polymer ?
#
loop_
_entity_poly.entity_id
_entity_poly.type
_entity_poly.pdbx_seq_one_letter_code
_entity_poly.pdbx_strand_id
1 'polypeptide(L)'
;VKVVPVQNIISNKINLTFNIEDTEKFYVEKINIFGNNVTQENVIRNQFEIDEGDPYNEILYNKTVNNIKGLGFFNVAEGQINAGSDPTSKVINITVEEKATGEISLGAGAGTSGATISFGVKENNFLGKGINLDAFTTITEETLKGKFSVRNPNFRNSDKSINASIEAIEIDRSTEFGYKTSKTGFTFGTDFELYDDLDLGLGLSNFYESITTDANASILQKTQEGNYWDSFLKLDFNYDKRNQKFQPTSGFRSFYGIDLPIISDTNTLINSYTYSYYTKLFDENVTTTSVYLSSANSISGDNVKLSERLFVPGRKLRGFERGKIGPRDGEDYIGGNFVTSANLTSTLPQILNNLQNVDFVMFFDAANIWGVDYDSSLNDGSKLRSSVGFGVDWLTAVGPLTFTLAQPLTKASTDKTETFRFNIGTSF
;
A
#
# COMPACT_ATOMS: atom_id res chain seq x y z
N VAL A 1 -11.63 21.07 31.39
CA VAL A 1 -10.33 21.46 31.98
C VAL A 1 -9.76 22.60 31.14
N LYS A 2 -9.47 23.73 31.75
CA LYS A 2 -8.82 24.88 31.12
C LYS A 2 -7.34 24.86 31.47
N VAL A 3 -6.47 24.87 30.49
CA VAL A 3 -5.02 24.90 30.67
C VAL A 3 -4.53 26.30 30.40
N VAL A 4 -4.00 27.00 31.42
CA VAL A 4 -3.48 28.35 31.33
C VAL A 4 -1.95 28.29 31.40
N PRO A 5 -1.22 28.47 30.28
CA PRO A 5 0.23 28.52 30.32
C PRO A 5 0.71 29.86 30.91
N VAL A 6 1.55 29.78 31.93
CA VAL A 6 2.25 30.92 32.52
C VAL A 6 3.72 30.82 32.15
N GLN A 7 4.23 31.85 31.46
CA GLN A 7 5.65 31.95 31.10
C GLN A 7 6.40 32.79 32.14
N ASN A 8 7.50 32.25 32.63
CA ASN A 8 8.42 32.98 33.47
C ASN A 8 9.85 32.90 32.90
N ILE A 9 10.43 34.05 32.58
CA ILE A 9 11.76 34.14 31.99
C ILE A 9 12.77 34.42 33.10
N ILE A 10 13.63 33.44 33.37
CA ILE A 10 14.70 33.56 34.38
C ILE A 10 16.03 33.18 33.70
N SER A 11 16.96 34.12 33.67
CA SER A 11 18.35 33.87 33.17
C SER A 11 18.42 33.26 31.77
N ASN A 12 17.74 33.83 30.78
CA ASN A 12 17.65 33.34 29.40
C ASN A 12 16.99 31.94 29.23
N LYS A 13 16.30 31.43 30.23
CA LYS A 13 15.50 30.22 30.16
C LYS A 13 14.03 30.58 30.32
N ILE A 14 13.19 29.97 29.51
CA ILE A 14 11.73 30.10 29.64
C ILE A 14 11.22 28.92 30.44
N ASN A 15 10.70 29.22 31.65
CA ASN A 15 9.97 28.24 32.46
C ASN A 15 8.48 28.33 32.08
N LEU A 16 7.90 27.24 31.65
CA LEU A 16 6.47 27.14 31.36
C LEU A 16 5.81 26.38 32.51
N THR A 17 4.85 27.03 33.16
CA THR A 17 3.99 26.40 34.16
C THR A 17 2.59 26.31 33.58
N PHE A 18 2.07 25.11 33.47
CA PHE A 18 0.69 24.88 33.03
C PHE A 18 -0.22 24.78 34.25
N ASN A 19 -1.04 25.80 34.48
CA ASN A 19 -2.06 25.76 35.51
C ASN A 19 -3.30 25.08 34.94
N ILE A 20 -3.73 23.99 35.56
CA ILE A 20 -4.94 23.27 35.22
C ILE A 20 -6.05 23.76 36.11
N GLU A 21 -7.03 24.45 35.53
CA GLU A 21 -8.21 24.93 36.26
C GLU A 21 -9.37 23.95 36.03
N ASP A 22 -10.05 23.60 37.11
CA ASP A 22 -11.29 22.82 37.01
C ASP A 22 -12.40 23.74 36.46
N THR A 23 -13.05 23.28 35.40
CA THR A 23 -14.13 24.04 34.74
C THR A 23 -15.42 23.21 34.75
N GLU A 24 -16.55 23.88 34.64
CA GLU A 24 -17.83 23.20 34.45
C GLU A 24 -17.77 22.25 33.27
N LYS A 25 -18.33 21.04 33.43
CA LYS A 25 -18.44 20.06 32.34
C LYS A 25 -19.64 20.45 31.49
N PHE A 26 -19.39 20.52 30.17
CA PHE A 26 -20.44 20.68 29.20
C PHE A 26 -20.73 19.31 28.54
N TYR A 27 -21.98 19.06 28.21
CA TYR A 27 -22.43 17.84 27.57
C TYR A 27 -23.00 18.16 26.19
N VAL A 28 -22.85 17.24 25.24
CA VAL A 28 -23.43 17.35 23.91
C VAL A 28 -24.93 17.02 24.00
N GLU A 29 -25.78 18.02 23.83
CA GLU A 29 -27.22 17.83 23.85
C GLU A 29 -27.74 17.27 22.53
N LYS A 30 -27.23 17.79 21.41
CA LYS A 30 -27.70 17.46 20.09
C LYS A 30 -26.62 17.71 19.02
N ILE A 31 -26.62 16.85 18.01
CA ILE A 31 -25.80 16.99 16.81
C ILE A 31 -26.72 17.15 15.60
N ASN A 32 -26.65 18.30 14.94
CA ASN A 32 -27.40 18.59 13.72
C ASN A 32 -26.44 18.58 12.52
N ILE A 33 -26.88 18.01 11.40
CA ILE A 33 -26.13 17.96 10.15
C ILE A 33 -26.98 18.62 9.06
N PHE A 34 -26.36 19.53 8.29
CA PHE A 34 -27.01 20.34 7.27
C PHE A 34 -26.24 20.27 5.96
N GLY A 35 -26.95 20.34 4.82
CA GLY A 35 -26.33 20.42 3.50
C GLY A 35 -26.03 19.08 2.84
N ASN A 36 -26.28 17.98 3.50
CA ASN A 36 -26.10 16.62 2.97
C ASN A 36 -27.35 16.19 2.17
N ASN A 37 -27.42 16.62 0.91
CA ASN A 37 -28.57 16.34 0.04
C ASN A 37 -28.50 14.94 -0.60
N VAL A 38 -27.29 14.45 -0.87
CA VAL A 38 -26.98 13.13 -1.48
C VAL A 38 -26.43 12.18 -0.44
N THR A 39 -25.43 12.63 0.35
CA THR A 39 -24.79 11.82 1.38
C THR A 39 -25.75 11.53 2.52
N GLN A 40 -25.93 10.27 2.85
CA GLN A 40 -26.77 9.86 3.97
C GLN A 40 -26.16 10.34 5.30
N GLU A 41 -27.02 10.76 6.22
CA GLU A 41 -26.61 11.32 7.51
C GLU A 41 -25.73 10.38 8.32
N ASN A 42 -26.01 9.07 8.28
CA ASN A 42 -25.22 8.06 8.97
C ASN A 42 -23.77 8.00 8.50
N VAL A 43 -23.48 8.32 7.23
CA VAL A 43 -22.09 8.36 6.70
C VAL A 43 -21.30 9.46 7.38
N ILE A 44 -21.92 10.60 7.63
CA ILE A 44 -21.31 11.73 8.35
C ILE A 44 -21.24 11.42 9.84
N ARG A 45 -22.31 10.84 10.44
CA ARG A 45 -22.34 10.45 11.86
C ARG A 45 -21.26 9.41 12.22
N ASN A 46 -20.94 8.49 11.31
CA ASN A 46 -19.85 7.52 11.53
C ASN A 46 -18.44 8.16 11.64
N GLN A 47 -18.31 9.46 11.37
CA GLN A 47 -17.05 10.20 11.55
C GLN A 47 -16.93 10.89 12.90
N PHE A 48 -17.97 10.82 13.72
CA PHE A 48 -18.00 11.47 15.02
C PHE A 48 -17.22 10.65 16.07
N GLU A 49 -16.44 11.36 16.86
CA GLU A 49 -15.67 10.81 17.99
C GLU A 49 -16.36 11.11 19.33
N ILE A 50 -17.48 11.86 19.30
CA ILE A 50 -18.32 12.21 20.42
C ILE A 50 -19.78 12.09 20.03
N ASP A 51 -20.59 11.51 20.88
CA ASP A 51 -22.02 11.33 20.67
C ASP A 51 -22.89 12.27 21.50
N GLU A 52 -24.17 12.30 21.21
CA GLU A 52 -25.16 13.01 22.03
C GLU A 52 -25.23 12.39 23.42
N GLY A 53 -25.09 13.23 24.44
CA GLY A 53 -24.99 12.82 25.85
C GLY A 53 -23.57 12.74 26.40
N ASP A 54 -22.55 12.73 25.54
CA ASP A 54 -21.15 12.68 25.96
C ASP A 54 -20.67 14.02 26.53
N PRO A 55 -19.64 13.99 27.42
CA PRO A 55 -18.94 15.20 27.82
C PRO A 55 -18.29 15.85 26.58
N TYR A 56 -18.58 17.13 26.34
CA TYR A 56 -17.98 17.88 25.26
C TYR A 56 -16.45 17.96 25.40
N ASN A 57 -15.76 17.56 24.35
CA ASN A 57 -14.30 17.61 24.23
C ASN A 57 -13.91 18.27 22.91
N GLU A 58 -13.22 19.40 23.00
CA GLU A 58 -12.81 20.19 21.83
C GLU A 58 -11.82 19.43 20.92
N ILE A 59 -10.97 18.59 21.48
CA ILE A 59 -10.01 17.78 20.70
C ILE A 59 -10.78 16.76 19.85
N LEU A 60 -11.73 16.04 20.45
CA LEU A 60 -12.56 15.06 19.76
C LEU A 60 -13.49 15.73 18.74
N TYR A 61 -14.04 16.90 19.08
CA TYR A 61 -14.81 17.70 18.12
C TYR A 61 -13.97 18.10 16.90
N ASN A 62 -12.76 18.61 17.11
CA ASN A 62 -11.86 18.96 15.99
C ASN A 62 -11.46 17.74 15.19
N LYS A 63 -11.23 16.59 15.83
CA LYS A 63 -10.97 15.31 15.17
C LYS A 63 -12.15 14.90 14.28
N THR A 64 -13.39 15.00 14.80
CA THR A 64 -14.62 14.77 14.05
C THR A 64 -14.69 15.63 12.78
N VAL A 65 -14.50 16.94 12.90
CA VAL A 65 -14.53 17.86 11.74
C VAL A 65 -13.46 17.47 10.71
N ASN A 66 -12.27 17.10 11.17
CA ASN A 66 -11.19 16.64 10.28
C ASN A 66 -11.51 15.30 9.62
N ASN A 67 -12.13 14.36 10.32
CA ASN A 67 -12.58 13.09 9.77
C ASN A 67 -13.61 13.32 8.65
N ILE A 68 -14.59 14.21 8.88
CA ILE A 68 -15.60 14.58 7.86
C ILE A 68 -14.94 15.19 6.63
N LYS A 69 -13.98 16.11 6.81
CA LYS A 69 -13.18 16.66 5.70
C LYS A 69 -12.38 15.57 4.97
N GLY A 70 -11.87 14.62 5.74
CA GLY A 70 -11.09 13.47 5.25
C GLY A 70 -11.86 12.52 4.34
N LEU A 71 -13.20 12.48 4.41
CA LEU A 71 -14.04 11.72 3.47
C LEU A 71 -13.83 12.16 2.01
N GLY A 72 -13.51 13.44 1.79
CA GLY A 72 -13.32 13.97 0.45
C GLY A 72 -14.62 14.16 -0.35
N PHE A 73 -15.79 14.10 0.29
CA PHE A 73 -17.12 14.24 -0.33
C PHE A 73 -17.61 15.69 -0.39
N PHE A 74 -16.94 16.58 0.33
CA PHE A 74 -17.40 17.95 0.57
C PHE A 74 -16.38 18.97 0.12
N ASN A 75 -16.85 20.09 -0.47
CA ASN A 75 -16.06 21.29 -0.68
C ASN A 75 -15.86 22.05 0.63
N VAL A 76 -16.93 22.11 1.44
CA VAL A 76 -16.95 22.73 2.75
C VAL A 76 -17.44 21.73 3.77
N ALA A 77 -16.77 21.65 4.91
CA ALA A 77 -17.24 20.95 6.10
C ALA A 77 -16.83 21.79 7.32
N GLU A 78 -17.82 22.43 7.93
CA GLU A 78 -17.63 23.34 9.07
C GLU A 78 -18.50 22.93 10.23
N GLY A 79 -17.97 23.07 11.42
CA GLY A 79 -18.69 22.84 12.64
C GLY A 79 -18.86 24.12 13.45
N GLN A 80 -20.04 24.29 14.05
CA GLN A 80 -20.35 25.37 14.97
C GLN A 80 -20.89 24.80 16.28
N ILE A 81 -20.50 25.41 17.39
CA ILE A 81 -20.93 25.02 18.72
C ILE A 81 -21.83 26.12 19.24
N ASN A 82 -23.06 25.77 19.56
CA ASN A 82 -24.04 26.68 20.13
C ASN A 82 -24.38 26.28 21.57
N ALA A 83 -24.93 27.21 22.36
CA ALA A 83 -25.49 26.90 23.66
C ALA A 83 -26.71 25.97 23.47
N GLY A 84 -26.87 25.01 24.36
CA GLY A 84 -28.03 24.13 24.40
C GLY A 84 -29.17 24.69 25.20
N SER A 85 -30.11 23.83 25.55
CA SER A 85 -31.31 24.20 26.36
C SER A 85 -30.95 24.54 27.84
N ASP A 86 -29.87 23.92 28.35
CA ASP A 86 -29.36 24.15 29.70
C ASP A 86 -28.01 24.88 29.66
N PRO A 87 -27.61 25.59 30.76
CA PRO A 87 -26.33 26.31 30.81
C PRO A 87 -25.10 25.42 30.62
N THR A 88 -25.23 24.12 30.91
CA THR A 88 -24.14 23.12 30.77
C THR A 88 -24.25 22.24 29.51
N SER A 89 -25.21 22.54 28.62
CA SER A 89 -25.38 21.78 27.37
C SER A 89 -24.88 22.55 26.16
N LYS A 90 -24.44 21.82 25.13
CA LYS A 90 -23.96 22.34 23.86
C LYS A 90 -24.60 21.59 22.70
N VAL A 91 -24.95 22.35 21.66
CA VAL A 91 -25.43 21.82 20.40
C VAL A 91 -24.33 21.95 19.34
N ILE A 92 -23.99 20.86 18.71
CA ILE A 92 -23.03 20.81 17.61
C ILE A 92 -23.81 20.87 16.29
N ASN A 93 -23.52 21.87 15.47
CA ASN A 93 -24.06 22.00 14.13
C ASN A 93 -22.94 21.78 13.13
N ILE A 94 -23.07 20.77 12.25
CA ILE A 94 -22.18 20.51 11.13
C ILE A 94 -22.87 20.94 9.84
N THR A 95 -22.23 21.81 9.08
CA THR A 95 -22.72 22.25 7.77
C THR A 95 -21.74 21.76 6.71
N VAL A 96 -22.25 21.05 5.71
CA VAL A 96 -21.45 20.52 4.60
C VAL A 96 -21.97 21.08 3.26
N GLU A 97 -21.05 21.22 2.30
CA GLU A 97 -21.34 21.50 0.90
C GLU A 97 -20.79 20.36 0.05
N GLU A 98 -21.66 19.59 -0.58
CA GLU A 98 -21.29 18.39 -1.35
C GLU A 98 -20.58 18.74 -2.66
N LYS A 99 -19.69 17.85 -3.08
CA LYS A 99 -19.04 17.90 -4.40
C LYS A 99 -19.21 16.56 -5.12
N ALA A 100 -18.90 16.53 -6.41
CA ALA A 100 -18.82 15.28 -7.15
C ALA A 100 -17.79 14.34 -6.53
N THR A 101 -18.17 13.07 -6.32
CA THR A 101 -17.35 12.02 -5.71
C THR A 101 -16.88 10.98 -6.72
N GLY A 102 -17.41 11.05 -7.96
CA GLY A 102 -16.98 10.24 -9.09
C GLY A 102 -15.72 10.82 -9.75
N GLU A 103 -14.79 9.94 -10.12
CA GLU A 103 -13.52 10.27 -10.73
C GLU A 103 -13.25 9.34 -11.91
N ILE A 104 -12.79 9.91 -13.03
CA ILE A 104 -12.29 9.16 -14.18
C ILE A 104 -10.80 9.46 -14.28
N SER A 105 -10.00 8.42 -14.35
CA SER A 105 -8.55 8.51 -14.49
C SER A 105 -8.06 7.85 -15.77
N LEU A 106 -7.12 8.50 -16.44
CA LEU A 106 -6.35 7.94 -17.54
C LEU A 106 -4.88 8.12 -17.20
N GLY A 107 -4.16 7.02 -17.10
CA GLY A 107 -2.73 7.00 -16.84
C GLY A 107 -1.96 6.49 -18.04
N ALA A 108 -0.81 7.08 -18.30
CA ALA A 108 0.17 6.57 -19.23
C ALA A 108 1.56 6.69 -18.62
N GLY A 109 2.37 5.67 -18.81
CA GLY A 109 3.74 5.66 -18.34
C GLY A 109 4.66 4.92 -19.32
N ALA A 110 5.93 5.25 -19.27
CA ALA A 110 6.96 4.55 -20.02
C ALA A 110 8.23 4.47 -19.18
N GLY A 111 8.98 3.40 -19.36
CA GLY A 111 10.23 3.20 -18.64
C GLY A 111 11.06 2.10 -19.27
N THR A 112 12.17 1.79 -18.66
CA THR A 112 13.05 0.69 -19.10
C THR A 112 12.38 -0.69 -19.01
N SER A 113 11.26 -0.79 -18.26
CA SER A 113 10.44 -2.02 -18.17
C SER A 113 9.21 -1.99 -19.09
N GLY A 114 9.23 -1.18 -20.17
CA GLY A 114 8.14 -1.08 -21.14
C GLY A 114 7.17 0.08 -20.88
N ALA A 115 6.10 0.10 -21.67
CA ALA A 115 5.03 1.09 -21.58
C ALA A 115 3.85 0.56 -20.75
N THR A 116 3.14 1.48 -20.10
CA THR A 116 1.93 1.19 -19.32
C THR A 116 0.84 2.17 -19.70
N ILE A 117 -0.37 1.66 -19.92
CA ILE A 117 -1.58 2.45 -20.06
C ILE A 117 -2.58 1.95 -19.01
N SER A 118 -3.21 2.86 -18.30
CA SER A 118 -4.25 2.53 -17.34
C SER A 118 -5.48 3.42 -17.53
N PHE A 119 -6.64 2.83 -17.33
CA PHE A 119 -7.92 3.53 -17.30
C PHE A 119 -8.66 3.12 -16.04
N GLY A 120 -9.20 4.11 -15.33
CA GLY A 120 -9.94 3.88 -14.08
C GLY A 120 -11.19 4.73 -13.98
N VAL A 121 -12.21 4.16 -13.35
CA VAL A 121 -13.43 4.87 -12.93
C VAL A 121 -13.64 4.55 -11.46
N LYS A 122 -13.78 5.59 -10.64
CA LYS A 122 -13.93 5.47 -9.21
C LYS A 122 -15.13 6.31 -8.75
N GLU A 123 -15.93 5.76 -7.85
CA GLU A 123 -16.98 6.48 -7.13
C GLU A 123 -16.76 6.24 -5.62
N ASN A 124 -16.59 7.32 -4.86
CA ASN A 124 -16.25 7.23 -3.44
C ASN A 124 -17.50 7.26 -2.52
N ASN A 125 -18.65 7.67 -3.05
CA ASN A 125 -19.86 7.81 -2.27
C ASN A 125 -21.09 7.26 -3.01
N PHE A 126 -21.01 6.01 -3.45
CA PHE A 126 -22.06 5.39 -4.26
C PHE A 126 -23.42 5.41 -3.55
N LEU A 127 -24.42 6.00 -4.20
CA LEU A 127 -25.78 6.22 -3.67
C LEU A 127 -25.82 7.01 -2.36
N GLY A 128 -24.82 7.83 -2.09
CA GLY A 128 -24.73 8.60 -0.85
C GLY A 128 -24.40 7.77 0.40
N LYS A 129 -23.98 6.50 0.24
CA LYS A 129 -23.79 5.55 1.32
C LYS A 129 -22.33 5.45 1.79
N GLY A 130 -21.41 6.29 1.28
CA GLY A 130 -19.99 6.18 1.54
C GLY A 130 -19.34 4.89 1.00
N ILE A 131 -20.04 4.19 0.10
CA ILE A 131 -19.53 2.97 -0.53
C ILE A 131 -18.59 3.37 -1.68
N ASN A 132 -17.39 2.81 -1.69
CA ASN A 132 -16.43 3.01 -2.76
C ASN A 132 -16.62 1.95 -3.84
N LEU A 133 -16.75 2.38 -5.08
CA LEU A 133 -16.64 1.55 -6.27
C LEU A 133 -15.37 1.93 -7.02
N ASP A 134 -14.64 0.95 -7.48
CA ASP A 134 -13.41 1.16 -8.24
C ASP A 134 -13.34 0.13 -9.36
N ALA A 135 -13.20 0.60 -10.60
CA ALA A 135 -13.00 -0.23 -11.78
C ALA A 135 -11.79 0.28 -12.54
N PHE A 136 -10.79 -0.56 -12.75
CA PHE A 136 -9.62 -0.17 -13.52
C PHE A 136 -9.14 -1.27 -14.45
N THR A 137 -8.49 -0.84 -15.53
CA THR A 137 -7.77 -1.68 -16.47
C THR A 137 -6.36 -1.16 -16.62
N THR A 138 -5.39 -2.06 -16.61
CA THR A 138 -3.97 -1.75 -16.86
C THR A 138 -3.45 -2.64 -17.97
N ILE A 139 -2.76 -2.05 -18.90
CA ILE A 139 -2.15 -2.71 -20.06
C ILE A 139 -0.66 -2.38 -20.07
N THR A 140 0.17 -3.40 -20.07
CA THR A 140 1.62 -3.30 -20.29
C THR A 140 2.02 -4.24 -21.44
N GLU A 141 3.29 -4.29 -21.78
CA GLU A 141 3.81 -5.27 -22.77
C GLU A 141 3.57 -6.71 -22.35
N GLU A 142 3.66 -7.01 -21.05
CA GLU A 142 3.51 -8.37 -20.51
C GLU A 142 2.15 -8.62 -19.84
N THR A 143 1.41 -7.57 -19.48
CA THR A 143 0.25 -7.74 -18.57
C THR A 143 -0.98 -7.03 -19.10
N LEU A 144 -2.09 -7.75 -19.12
CA LEU A 144 -3.44 -7.20 -19.23
C LEU A 144 -4.18 -7.51 -17.93
N LYS A 145 -4.58 -6.47 -17.18
CA LYS A 145 -5.28 -6.62 -15.92
C LYS A 145 -6.54 -5.78 -15.90
N GLY A 146 -7.65 -6.39 -15.50
CA GLY A 146 -8.90 -5.72 -15.17
C GLY A 146 -9.33 -6.06 -13.75
N LYS A 147 -9.79 -5.06 -13.00
CA LYS A 147 -10.32 -5.27 -11.64
C LYS A 147 -11.53 -4.37 -11.41
N PHE A 148 -12.54 -4.93 -10.78
CA PHE A 148 -13.66 -4.20 -10.21
C PHE A 148 -13.73 -4.50 -8.71
N SER A 149 -13.87 -3.47 -7.89
CA SER A 149 -13.96 -3.62 -6.44
C SER A 149 -15.04 -2.74 -5.84
N VAL A 150 -15.64 -3.24 -4.77
CA VAL A 150 -16.63 -2.56 -3.95
C VAL A 150 -16.15 -2.61 -2.52
N ARG A 151 -16.13 -1.48 -1.83
CA ARG A 151 -15.79 -1.40 -0.40
C ARG A 151 -16.80 -0.55 0.35
N ASN A 152 -17.38 -1.11 1.39
CA ASN A 152 -18.13 -0.37 2.39
C ASN A 152 -17.24 -0.19 3.64
N PRO A 153 -16.70 1.00 3.92
CA PRO A 153 -15.76 1.22 5.01
C PRO A 153 -16.40 1.11 6.39
N ASN A 154 -17.70 1.39 6.50
CA ASN A 154 -18.45 1.38 7.76
C ASN A 154 -19.66 0.43 7.66
N PHE A 155 -19.39 -0.86 7.52
CA PHE A 155 -20.45 -1.84 7.37
C PHE A 155 -21.36 -1.90 8.62
N ARG A 156 -22.66 -1.68 8.41
CA ARG A 156 -23.67 -1.58 9.48
C ARG A 156 -23.34 -0.51 10.52
N ASN A 157 -22.77 0.62 10.09
CA ASN A 157 -22.35 1.73 10.95
C ASN A 157 -21.33 1.29 12.03
N SER A 158 -20.48 0.33 11.71
CA SER A 158 -19.37 -0.10 12.57
C SER A 158 -18.02 0.32 11.97
N ASP A 159 -16.95 0.19 12.76
CA ASP A 159 -15.57 0.45 12.32
C ASP A 159 -14.99 -0.65 11.42
N LYS A 160 -15.84 -1.61 11.03
CA LYS A 160 -15.43 -2.73 10.17
C LYS A 160 -15.79 -2.44 8.73
N SER A 161 -14.82 -2.59 7.84
CA SER A 161 -15.10 -2.54 6.42
C SER A 161 -15.50 -3.92 5.88
N ILE A 162 -16.24 -3.92 4.79
CA ILE A 162 -16.43 -5.09 3.93
C ILE A 162 -16.01 -4.72 2.52
N ASN A 163 -15.24 -5.60 1.90
CA ASN A 163 -14.78 -5.43 0.54
C ASN A 163 -15.04 -6.69 -0.29
N ALA A 164 -15.33 -6.49 -1.56
CA ALA A 164 -15.45 -7.55 -2.55
C ALA A 164 -14.78 -7.08 -3.85
N SER A 165 -14.10 -7.95 -4.55
CA SER A 165 -13.54 -7.65 -5.86
C SER A 165 -13.57 -8.84 -6.78
N ILE A 166 -13.68 -8.57 -8.08
CA ILE A 166 -13.42 -9.51 -9.17
C ILE A 166 -12.21 -9.00 -9.96
N GLU A 167 -11.37 -9.92 -10.38
CA GLU A 167 -10.14 -9.61 -11.09
C GLU A 167 -9.91 -10.61 -12.22
N ALA A 168 -9.47 -10.10 -13.36
CA ALA A 168 -8.93 -10.89 -14.45
C ALA A 168 -7.54 -10.35 -14.81
N ILE A 169 -6.55 -11.22 -14.84
CA ILE A 169 -5.18 -10.85 -15.16
C ILE A 169 -4.58 -11.88 -16.11
N GLU A 170 -4.01 -11.40 -17.19
CA GLU A 170 -3.20 -12.18 -18.10
C GLU A 170 -1.77 -11.65 -18.05
N ILE A 171 -0.80 -12.55 -17.88
CA ILE A 171 0.62 -12.21 -17.84
C ILE A 171 1.33 -13.10 -18.84
N ASP A 172 1.86 -12.50 -19.90
CA ASP A 172 2.66 -13.19 -20.92
C ASP A 172 4.15 -12.94 -20.65
N ARG A 173 4.81 -13.97 -20.19
CA ARG A 173 6.26 -14.02 -19.96
C ARG A 173 6.93 -15.15 -20.71
N SER A 174 6.30 -15.60 -21.78
CA SER A 174 6.80 -16.72 -22.58
C SER A 174 8.22 -16.50 -23.10
N THR A 175 8.56 -15.28 -23.50
CA THR A 175 9.88 -14.94 -24.04
C THR A 175 11.01 -14.96 -22.99
N GLU A 176 10.72 -14.64 -21.74
CA GLU A 176 11.75 -14.41 -20.71
C GLU A 176 11.75 -15.43 -19.58
N PHE A 177 10.60 -16.07 -19.36
CA PHE A 177 10.36 -16.98 -18.24
C PHE A 177 9.75 -18.31 -18.70
N GLY A 178 9.51 -18.47 -19.98
CA GLY A 178 9.05 -19.71 -20.59
C GLY A 178 7.55 -20.00 -20.42
N TYR A 179 6.73 -19.10 -19.83
CA TYR A 179 5.33 -19.37 -19.59
C TYR A 179 4.44 -18.12 -19.64
N LYS A 180 3.14 -18.38 -19.85
CA LYS A 180 2.06 -17.41 -19.79
C LYS A 180 1.01 -17.87 -18.78
N THR A 181 0.42 -16.93 -18.04
CA THR A 181 -0.69 -17.21 -17.12
C THR A 181 -1.90 -16.36 -17.44
N SER A 182 -3.10 -16.97 -17.29
CA SER A 182 -4.37 -16.26 -17.30
C SER A 182 -5.13 -16.63 -16.02
N LYS A 183 -5.40 -15.65 -15.17
CA LYS A 183 -6.00 -15.84 -13.86
C LYS A 183 -7.24 -14.99 -13.70
N THR A 184 -8.37 -15.60 -13.35
CA THR A 184 -9.63 -14.90 -13.09
C THR A 184 -10.21 -15.35 -11.77
N GLY A 185 -10.71 -14.42 -10.99
CA GLY A 185 -11.26 -14.79 -9.70
C GLY A 185 -11.92 -13.65 -8.94
N PHE A 186 -12.27 -13.96 -7.69
CA PHE A 186 -12.89 -13.00 -6.80
C PHE A 186 -12.26 -13.08 -5.41
N THR A 187 -12.32 -11.95 -4.72
CA THR A 187 -11.93 -11.84 -3.31
C THR A 187 -13.06 -11.20 -2.53
N PHE A 188 -13.34 -11.73 -1.35
CA PHE A 188 -14.22 -11.14 -0.37
C PHE A 188 -13.47 -11.00 0.95
N GLY A 189 -13.62 -9.86 1.64
CA GLY A 189 -12.86 -9.61 2.86
C GLY A 189 -13.45 -8.56 3.78
N THR A 190 -12.84 -8.45 4.94
CA THR A 190 -13.11 -7.43 5.95
C THR A 190 -11.80 -6.93 6.52
N ASP A 191 -11.73 -5.66 6.87
CA ASP A 191 -10.61 -5.07 7.60
C ASP A 191 -11.14 -4.18 8.72
N PHE A 192 -10.43 -4.18 9.84
CA PHE A 192 -10.76 -3.41 11.02
C PHE A 192 -9.51 -3.20 11.89
N GLU A 193 -9.53 -2.14 12.67
CA GLU A 193 -8.50 -1.88 13.67
C GLU A 193 -8.67 -2.87 14.83
N LEU A 194 -7.64 -3.71 15.07
CA LEU A 194 -7.63 -4.70 16.14
C LEU A 194 -7.14 -4.11 17.47
N TYR A 195 -6.12 -3.27 17.38
CA TYR A 195 -5.56 -2.44 18.44
C TYR A 195 -5.08 -1.12 17.84
N ASP A 196 -4.82 -0.13 18.66
CA ASP A 196 -4.33 1.19 18.21
C ASP A 196 -3.21 1.05 17.17
N ASP A 197 -3.44 1.59 15.97
CA ASP A 197 -2.54 1.56 14.81
C ASP A 197 -2.24 0.16 14.23
N LEU A 198 -2.93 -0.89 14.68
CA LEU A 198 -2.82 -2.26 14.17
C LEU A 198 -4.12 -2.68 13.47
N ASP A 199 -4.11 -2.70 12.15
CA ASP A 199 -5.21 -3.20 11.35
C ASP A 199 -5.06 -4.71 11.10
N LEU A 200 -6.18 -5.43 11.17
CA LEU A 200 -6.33 -6.82 10.75
C LEU A 200 -7.22 -6.90 9.53
N GLY A 201 -6.68 -7.45 8.44
CA GLY A 201 -7.41 -7.84 7.24
C GLY A 201 -7.67 -9.35 7.23
N LEU A 202 -8.91 -9.73 6.94
CA LEU A 202 -9.32 -11.11 6.71
C LEU A 202 -9.93 -11.21 5.32
N GLY A 203 -9.49 -12.16 4.50
CA GLY A 203 -9.99 -12.30 3.14
C GLY A 203 -10.13 -13.75 2.71
N LEU A 204 -11.09 -14.00 1.84
CA LEU A 204 -11.24 -15.26 1.10
C LEU A 204 -11.08 -14.93 -0.38
N SER A 205 -10.07 -15.53 -1.02
CA SER A 205 -9.80 -15.37 -2.45
C SER A 205 -9.97 -16.69 -3.17
N ASN A 206 -10.61 -16.66 -4.34
CA ASN A 206 -10.79 -17.83 -5.19
C ASN A 206 -10.42 -17.44 -6.61
N PHE A 207 -9.52 -18.22 -7.22
CA PHE A 207 -9.04 -17.97 -8.56
C PHE A 207 -9.04 -19.25 -9.39
N TYR A 208 -9.39 -19.10 -10.65
CA TYR A 208 -9.14 -20.06 -11.69
C TYR A 208 -7.99 -19.57 -12.55
N GLU A 209 -6.96 -20.36 -12.66
CA GLU A 209 -5.73 -20.03 -13.38
C GLU A 209 -5.44 -21.05 -14.48
N SER A 210 -5.04 -20.56 -15.65
CA SER A 210 -4.50 -21.37 -16.75
C SER A 210 -3.03 -21.02 -16.94
N ILE A 211 -2.16 -22.01 -16.94
CA ILE A 211 -0.73 -21.90 -17.25
C ILE A 211 -0.47 -22.58 -18.59
N THR A 212 0.16 -21.86 -19.51
CA THR A 212 0.67 -22.37 -20.77
C THR A 212 2.17 -22.11 -20.87
N THR A 213 2.92 -23.02 -21.46
CA THR A 213 4.38 -22.91 -21.59
C THR A 213 4.78 -22.66 -23.04
N ASP A 214 5.95 -22.03 -23.23
CA ASP A 214 6.54 -21.84 -24.56
C ASP A 214 7.08 -23.17 -25.12
N ALA A 215 7.22 -23.25 -26.46
CA ALA A 215 7.77 -24.42 -27.13
C ALA A 215 9.19 -24.78 -26.63
N ASN A 216 9.98 -23.76 -26.25
CA ASN A 216 11.36 -23.90 -25.77
C ASN A 216 11.47 -24.10 -24.26
N ALA A 217 10.36 -24.02 -23.53
CA ALA A 217 10.35 -24.25 -22.08
C ALA A 217 10.87 -25.63 -21.71
N SER A 218 11.45 -25.78 -20.53
CA SER A 218 11.97 -27.06 -20.06
C SER A 218 10.88 -28.12 -19.95
N ILE A 219 11.27 -29.39 -19.95
CA ILE A 219 10.32 -30.51 -19.76
C ILE A 219 9.60 -30.36 -18.43
N LEU A 220 10.29 -29.91 -17.38
CA LEU A 220 9.72 -29.74 -16.05
C LEU A 220 8.75 -28.55 -15.97
N GLN A 221 9.03 -27.45 -16.63
CA GLN A 221 8.06 -26.35 -16.77
C GLN A 221 6.80 -26.83 -17.51
N LYS A 222 6.96 -27.62 -18.57
CA LYS A 222 5.83 -28.22 -19.31
C LYS A 222 4.96 -29.17 -18.47
N THR A 223 5.49 -29.81 -17.45
CA THR A 223 4.68 -30.62 -16.54
C THR A 223 3.73 -29.79 -15.67
N GLN A 224 3.96 -28.49 -15.53
CA GLN A 224 3.11 -27.57 -14.78
C GLN A 224 2.09 -26.84 -15.66
N GLU A 225 2.03 -27.14 -16.95
CA GLU A 225 1.00 -26.65 -17.85
C GLU A 225 -0.36 -27.25 -17.48
N GLY A 226 -1.38 -26.40 -17.39
CA GLY A 226 -2.71 -26.85 -17.02
C GLY A 226 -3.59 -25.75 -16.43
N ASN A 227 -4.71 -26.21 -15.88
CA ASN A 227 -5.69 -25.35 -15.26
C ASN A 227 -5.76 -25.68 -13.77
N TYR A 228 -5.83 -24.64 -12.94
CA TYR A 228 -5.76 -24.74 -11.49
C TYR A 228 -6.88 -23.96 -10.84
N TRP A 229 -7.46 -24.52 -9.81
CA TRP A 229 -8.36 -23.81 -8.91
C TRP A 229 -7.66 -23.58 -7.58
N ASP A 230 -7.58 -22.32 -7.15
CA ASP A 230 -6.91 -21.92 -5.93
C ASP A 230 -7.82 -21.10 -5.03
N SER A 231 -7.96 -21.52 -3.80
CA SER A 231 -8.67 -20.82 -2.74
C SER A 231 -7.74 -20.55 -1.57
N PHE A 232 -7.67 -19.28 -1.15
CA PHE A 232 -6.83 -18.84 -0.04
C PHE A 232 -7.63 -18.12 1.02
N LEU A 233 -7.35 -18.44 2.29
CA LEU A 233 -7.64 -17.55 3.40
C LEU A 233 -6.47 -16.57 3.53
N LYS A 234 -6.77 -15.28 3.40
CA LYS A 234 -5.79 -14.18 3.54
C LYS A 234 -5.87 -13.59 4.92
N LEU A 235 -4.72 -13.40 5.54
CA LEU A 235 -4.55 -12.75 6.83
C LEU A 235 -3.50 -11.66 6.68
N ASP A 236 -3.90 -10.41 6.91
CA ASP A 236 -3.03 -9.24 6.77
C ASP A 236 -2.97 -8.49 8.11
N PHE A 237 -1.77 -8.32 8.66
CA PHE A 237 -1.51 -7.52 9.84
C PHE A 237 -0.71 -6.29 9.44
N ASN A 238 -1.28 -5.11 9.63
CA ASN A 238 -0.65 -3.84 9.28
C ASN A 238 -0.52 -2.93 10.50
N TYR A 239 0.71 -2.82 11.04
CA TYR A 239 1.02 -1.93 12.15
C TYR A 239 1.72 -0.68 11.63
N ASP A 240 1.03 0.48 11.68
CA ASP A 240 1.47 1.72 11.04
C ASP A 240 1.62 2.87 12.02
N LYS A 241 2.85 3.13 12.43
CA LYS A 241 3.26 4.22 13.34
C LYS A 241 3.99 5.34 12.60
N ARG A 242 3.75 5.51 11.32
CA ARG A 242 4.32 6.63 10.56
C ARG A 242 3.62 7.93 10.94
N ASN A 243 4.37 9.03 10.95
CA ASN A 243 3.80 10.36 11.20
C ASN A 243 2.75 10.78 10.15
N GLN A 244 2.85 10.26 8.92
CA GLN A 244 1.88 10.45 7.84
C GLN A 244 1.98 9.32 6.81
N LYS A 245 0.86 9.01 6.14
CA LYS A 245 0.81 7.89 5.17
C LYS A 245 1.52 8.21 3.85
N PHE A 246 1.46 9.46 3.40
CA PHE A 246 2.12 9.95 2.19
C PHE A 246 3.39 10.69 2.57
N GLN A 247 4.52 10.37 1.90
CA GLN A 247 5.86 10.95 2.17
C GLN A 247 6.22 10.98 3.68
N PRO A 248 6.21 9.84 4.37
CA PRO A 248 6.53 9.80 5.79
C PRO A 248 7.96 10.24 6.06
N THR A 249 8.15 11.01 7.12
CA THR A 249 9.47 11.53 7.53
C THR A 249 9.97 10.91 8.83
N SER A 250 9.09 10.22 9.57
CA SER A 250 9.45 9.55 10.82
C SER A 250 8.46 8.42 11.15
N GLY A 251 8.90 7.51 12.02
CA GLY A 251 8.11 6.37 12.46
C GLY A 251 8.39 5.11 11.65
N PHE A 252 7.51 4.14 11.72
CA PHE A 252 7.69 2.86 11.02
C PHE A 252 6.35 2.27 10.59
N ARG A 253 6.43 1.34 9.64
CA ARG A 253 5.34 0.45 9.24
C ARG A 253 5.84 -0.98 9.22
N SER A 254 5.07 -1.88 9.81
CA SER A 254 5.29 -3.33 9.80
C SER A 254 4.06 -3.99 9.18
N PHE A 255 4.25 -4.74 8.11
CA PHE A 255 3.19 -5.48 7.43
C PHE A 255 3.55 -6.95 7.35
N TYR A 256 2.64 -7.82 7.75
CA TYR A 256 2.76 -9.26 7.63
C TYR A 256 1.52 -9.83 6.95
N GLY A 257 1.69 -10.49 5.83
CA GLY A 257 0.63 -11.12 5.05
C GLY A 257 0.83 -12.62 4.94
N ILE A 258 -0.28 -13.37 5.03
CA ILE A 258 -0.34 -14.83 4.88
C ILE A 258 -1.43 -15.14 3.87
N ASP A 259 -1.10 -15.91 2.83
CA ASP A 259 -2.05 -16.57 1.95
C ASP A 259 -2.03 -18.08 2.28
N LEU A 260 -3.03 -18.52 3.04
CA LEU A 260 -3.17 -19.91 3.47
C LEU A 260 -4.08 -20.67 2.50
N PRO A 261 -3.61 -21.70 1.79
CA PRO A 261 -4.45 -22.48 0.89
C PRO A 261 -5.50 -23.27 1.70
N ILE A 262 -6.75 -23.29 1.20
CA ILE A 262 -7.87 -23.96 1.85
C ILE A 262 -8.34 -25.14 0.98
N ILE A 263 -8.82 -24.83 -0.23
CA ILE A 263 -9.27 -25.78 -1.25
C ILE A 263 -8.59 -25.37 -2.54
N SER A 264 -7.44 -25.95 -2.81
CA SER A 264 -6.59 -25.58 -3.94
C SER A 264 -6.03 -26.82 -4.59
N ASP A 265 -5.85 -26.76 -5.92
CA ASP A 265 -5.17 -27.80 -6.67
C ASP A 265 -3.67 -27.83 -6.31
N THR A 266 -3.12 -26.67 -5.93
CA THR A 266 -1.77 -26.54 -5.36
C THR A 266 -1.86 -25.93 -3.96
N ASN A 267 -1.23 -26.56 -2.98
CA ASN A 267 -1.32 -26.14 -1.60
C ASN A 267 -0.09 -25.31 -1.19
N THR A 268 0.10 -24.18 -1.84
CA THR A 268 1.21 -23.27 -1.55
C THR A 268 0.84 -22.26 -0.47
N LEU A 269 1.50 -22.33 0.67
CA LEU A 269 1.47 -21.32 1.73
C LEU A 269 2.42 -20.18 1.35
N ILE A 270 1.89 -18.98 1.20
CA ILE A 270 2.69 -17.78 0.91
C ILE A 270 2.70 -16.88 2.14
N ASN A 271 3.90 -16.50 2.57
CA ASN A 271 4.13 -15.54 3.65
C ASN A 271 4.89 -14.35 3.10
N SER A 272 4.55 -13.15 3.56
CA SER A 272 5.29 -11.94 3.25
C SER A 272 5.40 -11.01 4.45
N TYR A 273 6.58 -10.49 4.70
CA TYR A 273 6.84 -9.51 5.74
C TYR A 273 7.55 -8.31 5.17
N THR A 274 7.05 -7.12 5.45
CA THR A 274 7.69 -5.85 5.08
C THR A 274 7.81 -4.97 6.31
N TYR A 275 9.01 -4.53 6.62
CA TYR A 275 9.27 -3.51 7.62
C TYR A 275 9.89 -2.30 6.96
N SER A 276 9.42 -1.10 7.30
CA SER A 276 9.99 0.16 6.82
C SER A 276 10.08 1.14 7.98
N TYR A 277 11.27 1.67 8.22
CA TYR A 277 11.56 2.66 9.25
C TYR A 277 12.02 3.95 8.62
N TYR A 278 11.47 5.06 9.07
CA TYR A 278 11.73 6.41 8.54
C TYR A 278 12.33 7.26 9.65
N THR A 279 13.42 7.95 9.34
CA THR A 279 14.10 8.84 10.29
C THR A 279 14.81 9.98 9.56
N LYS A 280 15.07 11.06 10.28
CA LYS A 280 15.90 12.16 9.81
C LYS A 280 17.28 12.00 10.42
N LEU A 281 18.33 11.88 9.61
CA LEU A 281 19.72 11.89 10.09
C LEU A 281 20.27 13.30 10.23
N PHE A 282 19.76 14.25 9.41
CA PHE A 282 20.03 15.68 9.49
C PHE A 282 18.78 16.46 9.07
N ASP A 283 18.81 17.79 9.20
CA ASP A 283 17.75 18.65 8.73
C ASP A 283 17.50 18.45 7.23
N GLU A 284 16.23 18.45 6.81
CA GLU A 284 15.79 18.24 5.41
C GLU A 284 16.13 16.87 4.79
N ASN A 285 16.57 15.91 5.58
CA ASN A 285 16.87 14.55 5.13
C ASN A 285 15.80 13.57 5.60
N VAL A 286 15.44 12.62 4.76
CA VAL A 286 14.67 11.45 5.16
C VAL A 286 15.42 10.20 4.77
N THR A 287 15.78 9.40 5.77
CA THR A 287 16.40 8.10 5.56
C THR A 287 15.40 7.00 5.84
N THR A 288 15.23 6.12 4.87
CA THR A 288 14.35 4.96 4.94
C THR A 288 15.18 3.69 4.97
N THR A 289 14.98 2.88 5.99
CA THR A 289 15.50 1.51 6.03
C THR A 289 14.32 0.56 5.86
N SER A 290 14.40 -0.38 4.92
CA SER A 290 13.35 -1.37 4.76
C SER A 290 13.91 -2.79 4.61
N VAL A 291 13.14 -3.75 5.13
CA VAL A 291 13.39 -5.19 5.02
C VAL A 291 12.15 -5.83 4.38
N TYR A 292 12.38 -6.74 3.45
CA TYR A 292 11.34 -7.56 2.86
C TYR A 292 11.75 -9.02 2.91
N LEU A 293 10.86 -9.86 3.41
CA LEU A 293 11.01 -11.31 3.48
C LEU A 293 9.75 -11.93 2.85
N SER A 294 9.94 -12.95 2.02
CA SER A 294 8.81 -13.71 1.49
C SER A 294 9.20 -15.17 1.29
N SER A 295 8.24 -16.05 1.53
CA SER A 295 8.37 -17.47 1.29
C SER A 295 7.11 -18.03 0.63
N ALA A 296 7.30 -18.96 -0.31
CA ALA A 296 6.26 -19.76 -0.93
C ALA A 296 6.64 -21.23 -0.79
N ASN A 297 5.85 -21.98 -0.01
CA ASN A 297 6.17 -23.38 0.29
C ASN A 297 4.90 -24.21 0.17
N SER A 298 5.00 -25.37 -0.49
CA SER A 298 3.92 -26.35 -0.48
C SER A 298 3.77 -26.95 0.90
N ILE A 299 2.53 -27.08 1.37
CA ILE A 299 2.18 -27.75 2.64
C ILE A 299 1.65 -29.18 2.42
N SER A 300 1.46 -29.60 1.17
CA SER A 300 1.02 -30.96 0.80
C SER A 300 2.16 -31.87 0.32
N GLY A 301 3.35 -31.30 0.10
CA GLY A 301 4.50 -32.03 -0.45
C GLY A 301 4.60 -31.93 -1.98
N ASP A 302 3.69 -31.20 -2.64
CA ASP A 302 3.77 -30.87 -4.04
C ASP A 302 4.80 -29.76 -4.29
N ASN A 303 5.13 -29.51 -5.55
CA ASN A 303 6.02 -28.42 -5.91
C ASN A 303 5.25 -27.09 -5.95
N VAL A 304 5.94 -25.99 -5.62
CA VAL A 304 5.40 -24.64 -5.81
C VAL A 304 5.23 -24.39 -7.31
N LYS A 305 4.04 -23.99 -7.71
CA LYS A 305 3.63 -23.69 -9.08
C LYS A 305 4.44 -22.51 -9.65
N LEU A 306 4.76 -22.54 -10.96
CA LEU A 306 5.53 -21.49 -11.63
C LEU A 306 5.00 -20.07 -11.37
N SER A 307 3.68 -19.91 -11.38
CA SER A 307 3.02 -18.63 -11.14
C SER A 307 3.07 -18.15 -9.68
N GLU A 308 3.35 -19.04 -8.72
CA GLU A 308 3.44 -18.76 -7.29
C GLU A 308 4.89 -18.58 -6.81
N ARG A 309 5.87 -18.83 -7.69
CA ARG A 309 7.27 -18.59 -7.38
C ARG A 309 7.55 -17.12 -7.21
N LEU A 310 8.44 -16.83 -6.28
CA LEU A 310 8.77 -15.47 -5.89
C LEU A 310 9.87 -14.89 -6.77
N PHE A 311 9.78 -13.58 -6.97
CA PHE A 311 10.81 -12.76 -7.62
C PHE A 311 11.13 -11.56 -6.74
N VAL A 312 12.37 -11.08 -6.79
CA VAL A 312 12.75 -9.84 -6.09
C VAL A 312 12.03 -8.68 -6.77
N PRO A 313 11.21 -7.89 -6.03
CA PRO A 313 10.57 -6.71 -6.60
C PRO A 313 11.62 -5.71 -7.12
N GLY A 314 11.44 -5.15 -8.30
CA GLY A 314 12.44 -4.30 -8.95
C GLY A 314 12.85 -3.05 -8.15
N ARG A 315 11.97 -2.57 -7.25
CA ARG A 315 12.29 -1.47 -6.32
C ARG A 315 13.13 -1.91 -5.12
N LYS A 316 13.29 -3.22 -4.90
CA LYS A 316 14.01 -3.80 -3.75
C LYS A 316 15.45 -4.19 -4.11
N LEU A 317 15.79 -4.17 -5.40
CA LEU A 317 17.17 -4.39 -5.86
C LEU A 317 17.37 -3.61 -7.17
N ARG A 318 17.77 -2.37 -7.07
CA ARG A 318 18.10 -1.51 -8.21
C ARG A 318 19.47 -1.90 -8.77
N GLY A 319 19.72 -1.69 -10.05
CA GLY A 319 20.96 -2.11 -10.72
C GLY A 319 20.90 -3.52 -11.33
N PHE A 320 19.73 -4.18 -11.24
CA PHE A 320 19.47 -5.48 -11.85
C PHE A 320 18.17 -5.43 -12.67
N GLU A 321 18.15 -6.13 -13.79
CA GLU A 321 16.92 -6.29 -14.56
C GLU A 321 15.88 -7.03 -13.74
N ARG A 322 14.62 -6.57 -13.84
CA ARG A 322 13.51 -7.14 -13.08
C ARG A 322 13.28 -8.60 -13.46
N GLY A 323 13.23 -9.48 -12.45
CA GLY A 323 12.98 -10.91 -12.64
C GLY A 323 14.17 -11.70 -13.18
N LYS A 324 15.26 -11.07 -13.60
CA LYS A 324 16.40 -11.74 -14.26
C LYS A 324 17.57 -11.97 -13.32
N ILE A 325 17.27 -12.42 -12.12
CA ILE A 325 18.22 -12.88 -11.10
C ILE A 325 17.68 -14.15 -10.42
N GLY A 326 18.57 -14.96 -9.89
CA GLY A 326 18.18 -16.14 -9.09
C GLY A 326 18.19 -17.46 -9.87
N PRO A 327 17.38 -18.41 -9.45
CA PRO A 327 17.32 -19.74 -10.06
C PRO A 327 16.92 -19.70 -11.52
N ARG A 328 17.51 -20.60 -12.30
CA ARG A 328 17.22 -20.78 -13.73
C ARG A 328 17.00 -22.26 -14.06
N ASP A 329 16.11 -22.48 -15.02
CA ASP A 329 15.93 -23.77 -15.68
C ASP A 329 16.20 -23.55 -17.19
N GLY A 330 17.34 -24.06 -17.68
CA GLY A 330 17.83 -23.71 -18.99
C GLY A 330 18.16 -22.21 -19.11
N GLU A 331 17.51 -21.55 -20.06
CA GLU A 331 17.65 -20.08 -20.25
C GLU A 331 16.62 -19.26 -19.44
N ASP A 332 15.58 -19.90 -18.89
CA ASP A 332 14.47 -19.25 -18.24
C ASP A 332 14.75 -18.97 -16.76
N TYR A 333 14.37 -17.77 -16.29
CA TYR A 333 14.38 -17.43 -14.87
C TYR A 333 13.07 -17.92 -14.24
N ILE A 334 13.18 -18.82 -13.28
CA ILE A 334 12.03 -19.51 -12.69
C ILE A 334 11.57 -18.93 -11.35
N GLY A 335 12.28 -17.92 -10.84
CA GLY A 335 12.03 -17.44 -9.48
C GLY A 335 12.51 -18.40 -8.41
N GLY A 336 12.19 -18.14 -7.17
CA GLY A 336 12.57 -18.97 -6.02
C GLY A 336 11.43 -19.15 -5.03
N ASN A 337 11.64 -20.07 -4.07
CA ASN A 337 10.69 -20.27 -2.97
C ASN A 337 10.90 -19.23 -1.87
N PHE A 338 12.08 -18.59 -1.81
CA PHE A 338 12.43 -17.61 -0.79
C PHE A 338 13.02 -16.34 -1.39
N VAL A 339 12.60 -15.21 -0.86
CA VAL A 339 13.15 -13.88 -1.19
C VAL A 339 13.43 -13.12 0.09
N THR A 340 14.57 -12.47 0.14
CA THR A 340 14.89 -11.48 1.17
C THR A 340 15.50 -10.24 0.53
N SER A 341 15.18 -9.05 1.06
CA SER A 341 15.88 -7.83 0.72
C SER A 341 16.05 -6.90 1.91
N ALA A 342 17.12 -6.13 1.89
CA ALA A 342 17.36 -5.02 2.79
C ALA A 342 17.75 -3.78 1.96
N ASN A 343 17.10 -2.67 2.22
CA ASN A 343 17.24 -1.44 1.47
C ASN A 343 17.50 -0.27 2.43
N LEU A 344 18.46 0.56 2.08
CA LEU A 344 18.73 1.84 2.72
C LEU A 344 18.63 2.91 1.65
N THR A 345 17.74 3.87 1.83
CA THR A 345 17.58 5.01 0.92
C THR A 345 17.58 6.29 1.73
N SER A 346 18.37 7.27 1.31
CA SER A 346 18.47 8.55 1.99
C SER A 346 18.29 9.67 0.99
N THR A 347 17.37 10.59 1.26
CA THR A 347 17.29 11.83 0.49
C THR A 347 18.49 12.69 0.82
N LEU A 348 19.02 13.36 -0.20
CA LEU A 348 20.11 14.33 -0.02
C LEU A 348 19.50 15.71 0.28
N PRO A 349 20.19 16.58 1.01
CA PRO A 349 19.79 17.96 1.14
C PRO A 349 19.57 18.59 -0.23
N GLN A 350 18.67 19.56 -0.31
CA GLN A 350 18.30 20.20 -1.57
C GLN A 350 19.54 20.86 -2.22
N ILE A 351 20.08 20.20 -3.24
CA ILE A 351 21.33 20.62 -3.92
C ILE A 351 21.07 21.82 -4.85
N LEU A 352 19.83 21.95 -5.32
CA LEU A 352 19.43 22.97 -6.28
C LEU A 352 18.24 23.76 -5.71
N ASN A 353 18.53 24.89 -5.10
CA ASN A 353 17.54 25.75 -4.40
C ASN A 353 16.36 26.22 -5.26
N ASN A 354 16.43 26.08 -6.59
CA ASN A 354 15.41 26.53 -7.53
C ASN A 354 14.51 25.41 -8.06
N LEU A 355 14.76 24.15 -7.71
CA LEU A 355 13.97 22.99 -8.13
C LEU A 355 13.11 22.50 -6.98
N GLN A 356 11.88 23.02 -6.90
CA GLN A 356 10.85 22.46 -6.02
C GLN A 356 10.37 21.13 -6.59
N ASN A 357 10.01 20.18 -5.73
CA ASN A 357 9.50 18.84 -6.08
C ASN A 357 10.52 17.90 -6.75
N VAL A 358 11.83 18.10 -6.52
CA VAL A 358 12.89 17.19 -6.96
C VAL A 358 13.67 16.70 -5.75
N ASP A 359 13.64 15.39 -5.53
CA ASP A 359 14.40 14.71 -4.49
C ASP A 359 15.58 13.96 -5.11
N PHE A 360 16.78 14.26 -4.63
CA PHE A 360 17.96 13.47 -4.92
C PHE A 360 18.12 12.40 -3.84
N VAL A 361 18.32 11.16 -4.24
CA VAL A 361 18.44 10.05 -3.29
C VAL A 361 19.73 9.27 -3.51
N MET A 362 20.31 8.81 -2.42
CA MET A 362 21.34 7.77 -2.42
C MET A 362 20.74 6.49 -1.89
N PHE A 363 21.22 5.35 -2.38
CA PHE A 363 20.72 4.10 -1.89
C PHE A 363 21.80 3.01 -1.85
N PHE A 364 21.55 2.05 -0.97
CA PHE A 364 22.19 0.74 -0.94
C PHE A 364 21.09 -0.33 -0.87
N ASP A 365 21.14 -1.28 -1.81
CA ASP A 365 20.22 -2.40 -1.86
C ASP A 365 20.98 -3.71 -1.74
N ALA A 366 20.42 -4.64 -0.98
CA ALA A 366 20.89 -6.02 -0.90
C ALA A 366 19.71 -6.97 -0.97
N ALA A 367 19.81 -8.03 -1.74
CA ALA A 367 18.76 -9.05 -1.85
C ALA A 367 19.33 -10.44 -2.15
N ASN A 368 18.55 -11.44 -1.75
CA ASN A 368 18.76 -12.82 -2.18
C ASN A 368 17.42 -13.45 -2.61
N ILE A 369 17.50 -14.37 -3.55
CA ILE A 369 16.39 -15.20 -4.01
C ILE A 369 16.93 -16.61 -4.23
N TRP A 370 16.23 -17.61 -3.68
CA TRP A 370 16.71 -19.00 -3.72
C TRP A 370 15.60 -20.01 -3.49
N GLY A 371 15.95 -21.27 -3.62
CA GLY A 371 15.09 -22.42 -3.40
C GLY A 371 14.36 -22.84 -4.68
N VAL A 372 14.60 -24.06 -5.08
CA VAL A 372 13.89 -24.75 -6.17
C VAL A 372 13.50 -26.12 -5.63
N ASP A 373 12.22 -26.44 -5.67
CA ASP A 373 11.67 -27.66 -5.07
C ASP A 373 11.31 -28.76 -6.09
N TYR A 374 11.13 -28.42 -7.37
CA TYR A 374 10.70 -29.36 -8.37
C TYR A 374 11.86 -30.11 -9.06
N ASP A 375 13.10 -29.65 -8.93
CA ASP A 375 14.28 -30.34 -9.43
C ASP A 375 15.52 -29.99 -8.58
N SER A 376 16.02 -30.99 -7.85
CA SER A 376 17.21 -30.86 -7.01
C SER A 376 18.53 -30.71 -7.77
N SER A 377 18.53 -30.95 -9.09
CA SER A 377 19.71 -30.79 -9.95
C SER A 377 19.93 -29.34 -10.36
N LEU A 378 18.91 -28.48 -10.26
CA LEU A 378 19.02 -27.05 -10.56
C LEU A 378 19.76 -26.32 -9.45
N ASN A 379 20.55 -25.31 -9.87
CA ASN A 379 21.16 -24.41 -8.90
C ASN A 379 20.07 -23.62 -8.16
N ASP A 380 20.06 -23.71 -6.84
CA ASP A 380 19.08 -23.01 -5.97
C ASP A 380 19.16 -21.49 -6.06
N GLY A 381 20.18 -20.92 -6.75
CA GLY A 381 20.37 -19.51 -6.97
C GLY A 381 20.80 -18.70 -5.75
N SER A 382 21.04 -19.36 -4.61
CA SER A 382 21.37 -18.69 -3.36
C SER A 382 22.69 -17.93 -3.45
N LYS A 383 22.59 -16.60 -3.64
CA LYS A 383 23.72 -15.67 -3.61
C LYS A 383 23.23 -14.28 -3.22
N LEU A 384 23.95 -13.65 -2.30
CA LEU A 384 23.67 -12.27 -1.96
C LEU A 384 24.06 -11.36 -3.14
N ARG A 385 23.09 -10.58 -3.63
CA ARG A 385 23.26 -9.52 -4.61
C ARG A 385 23.19 -8.20 -3.90
N SER A 386 24.02 -7.25 -4.30
CA SER A 386 23.97 -5.90 -3.76
C SER A 386 24.32 -4.85 -4.79
N SER A 387 23.80 -3.66 -4.59
CA SER A 387 24.06 -2.50 -5.42
C SER A 387 24.06 -1.21 -4.60
N VAL A 388 24.71 -0.20 -5.15
CA VAL A 388 24.71 1.16 -4.64
C VAL A 388 24.41 2.11 -5.79
N GLY A 389 23.78 3.24 -5.50
CA GLY A 389 23.47 4.17 -6.56
C GLY A 389 22.87 5.48 -6.09
N PHE A 390 22.50 6.27 -7.10
CA PHE A 390 21.84 7.55 -6.95
C PHE A 390 20.53 7.55 -7.75
N GLY A 391 19.55 8.28 -7.27
CA GLY A 391 18.29 8.49 -7.94
C GLY A 391 17.89 9.96 -7.93
N VAL A 392 17.00 10.28 -8.85
CA VAL A 392 16.28 11.56 -8.90
C VAL A 392 14.80 11.24 -9.01
N ASP A 393 14.05 11.64 -8.01
CA ASP A 393 12.60 11.57 -8.00
C ASP A 393 12.05 12.97 -8.21
N TRP A 394 11.38 13.19 -9.33
CA TRP A 394 10.85 14.48 -9.72
C TRP A 394 9.35 14.41 -9.92
N LEU A 395 8.60 15.12 -9.09
CA LEU A 395 7.15 15.25 -9.23
C LEU A 395 6.82 16.37 -10.21
N THR A 396 6.36 15.99 -11.41
CA THR A 396 5.99 16.94 -12.47
C THR A 396 4.47 17.01 -12.65
N ALA A 397 4.02 18.00 -13.44
CA ALA A 397 2.60 18.14 -13.79
C ALA A 397 2.05 16.96 -14.62
N VAL A 398 2.91 16.21 -15.31
CA VAL A 398 2.54 15.03 -16.10
C VAL A 398 2.73 13.71 -15.33
N GLY A 399 3.06 13.80 -14.04
CA GLY A 399 3.30 12.66 -13.16
C GLY A 399 4.74 12.57 -12.64
N PRO A 400 5.03 11.57 -11.82
CA PRO A 400 6.36 11.37 -11.27
C PRO A 400 7.33 10.91 -12.35
N LEU A 401 8.53 11.48 -12.34
CA LEU A 401 9.68 11.03 -13.11
C LEU A 401 10.72 10.47 -12.15
N THR A 402 11.18 9.27 -12.39
CA THR A 402 12.25 8.65 -11.60
C THR A 402 13.39 8.25 -12.51
N PHE A 403 14.60 8.69 -12.16
CA PHE A 403 15.85 8.28 -12.81
C PHE A 403 16.75 7.62 -11.79
N THR A 404 17.31 6.48 -12.13
CA THR A 404 18.19 5.72 -11.22
C THR A 404 19.45 5.31 -11.95
N LEU A 405 20.59 5.63 -11.35
CA LEU A 405 21.91 5.12 -11.73
C LEU A 405 22.39 4.18 -10.63
N ALA A 406 22.63 2.93 -10.97
CA ALA A 406 23.00 1.89 -10.02
C ALA A 406 24.22 1.10 -10.47
N GLN A 407 25.10 0.82 -9.53
CA GLN A 407 26.27 -0.03 -9.72
C GLN A 407 26.10 -1.30 -8.89
N PRO A 408 25.97 -2.48 -9.52
CA PRO A 408 26.04 -3.76 -8.82
C PRO A 408 27.39 -3.95 -8.15
N LEU A 409 27.38 -4.34 -6.88
CA LEU A 409 28.59 -4.65 -6.10
C LEU A 409 28.84 -6.16 -6.08
N THR A 410 27.80 -6.94 -5.81
CA THR A 410 27.85 -8.41 -5.83
C THR A 410 26.73 -8.96 -6.71
N LYS A 411 27.07 -9.94 -7.53
CA LYS A 411 26.11 -10.60 -8.45
C LYS A 411 26.54 -12.05 -8.75
N ALA A 412 25.61 -12.87 -9.22
CA ALA A 412 25.91 -14.15 -9.85
C ALA A 412 26.31 -13.94 -11.33
N SER A 413 26.97 -14.93 -11.91
CA SER A 413 27.38 -14.88 -13.34
C SER A 413 26.18 -14.89 -14.30
N THR A 414 25.06 -15.44 -13.83
CA THR A 414 23.81 -15.56 -14.59
C THR A 414 22.89 -14.36 -14.43
N ASP A 415 23.17 -13.45 -13.48
CA ASP A 415 22.31 -12.29 -13.24
C ASP A 415 22.47 -11.26 -14.35
N LYS A 416 21.35 -10.70 -14.82
CA LYS A 416 21.35 -9.56 -15.74
C LYS A 416 21.30 -8.25 -14.94
N THR A 417 22.13 -7.30 -15.34
CA THR A 417 22.29 -6.01 -14.65
C THR A 417 21.85 -4.85 -15.51
N GLU A 418 21.25 -3.84 -14.88
CA GLU A 418 20.73 -2.63 -15.51
C GLU A 418 21.29 -1.41 -14.76
N THR A 419 22.30 -0.75 -15.36
CA THR A 419 22.98 0.39 -14.72
C THR A 419 22.11 1.65 -14.65
N PHE A 420 21.26 1.85 -15.65
CA PHE A 420 20.37 3.00 -15.74
C PHE A 420 18.92 2.55 -15.88
N ARG A 421 18.04 3.11 -15.05
CA ARG A 421 16.59 2.90 -15.13
C ARG A 421 15.89 4.24 -15.09
N PHE A 422 14.87 4.37 -15.90
CA PHE A 422 13.96 5.52 -15.83
C PHE A 422 12.52 5.06 -15.85
N ASN A 423 11.65 5.86 -15.20
CA ASN A 423 10.20 5.73 -15.28
C ASN A 423 9.60 7.12 -15.45
N ILE A 424 8.64 7.25 -16.33
CA ILE A 424 7.92 8.48 -16.64
C ILE A 424 6.43 8.21 -16.44
N GLY A 425 5.75 9.05 -15.65
CA GLY A 425 4.34 8.91 -15.37
C GLY A 425 4.02 7.85 -14.32
N THR A 426 2.76 7.48 -14.22
CA THR A 426 2.26 6.48 -13.27
C THR A 426 2.48 5.06 -13.78
N SER A 427 3.72 4.61 -13.84
CA SER A 427 4.01 3.18 -14.04
C SER A 427 3.89 2.46 -12.70
N PHE A 428 2.95 1.55 -12.59
CA PHE A 428 2.71 0.74 -11.40
C PHE A 428 3.42 -0.62 -11.46
#